data_5746817aa40058c6e6b336f06dae1bfd
#
_entry.id   5746817aa40058c6e6b336f06dae1bfd
#
_cell.length_a   1.000
_cell.length_b   1.000
_cell.length_c   1.000
_cell.angle_alpha   90.00
_cell.angle_beta   90.00
_cell.angle_gamma   90.00
#
_symmetry.space_group_name_H-M   'P 1'
#
loop_
_entity.id
_entity.type
_entity.pdbx_description
1 polymer ?
#
loop_
_entity_poly.entity_id
_entity_poly.type
_entity_poly.pdbx_seq_one_letter_code
_entity_poly.pdbx_strand_id
1 'polypeptide(L)'
;MKLLTGAAFVLPVLLAVADDTLSLAQVKTEVPAAVAGAKPATVERIRIRGASLEGNLEGNAIDREALVVLPPTYATEKRRPYPVVYAMHGYSIGAEQWSKEIHVPQTIEGAFAQGAREMIVVLPDSKTVHNGSMYSSSITTGDFERFIARDVVSYIDAHYRTIPNRSSRGLVGHSMGGYGASRIGMKHSDVFGALYIMSPCCLSPRGAPPANPANEEALAAVKSPADAAKLPFGLRAQLAAAAAWSPNPHHPPFYVDLPIGEKQQTVLARFAANAPLAFIDQYIAQLKQYRAIAIDVGDMDNLKVDAGRLHDVLTTYGIAHGFEVYPGTHTNRVAFRFQEHVMPFFSKTLSFEEGRRR
;
A
#
# COMPACT_ATOMS: atom_id res chain seq x y z
N MET A 1 44.14 42.89 56.55
CA MET A 1 44.15 42.83 55.11
C MET A 1 44.04 41.33 54.74
N LYS A 2 42.79 40.84 54.54
CA LYS A 2 42.49 39.41 54.24
C LYS A 2 42.13 39.29 52.76
N LEU A 3 42.93 38.54 52.04
CA LEU A 3 42.64 38.12 50.63
C LEU A 3 41.59 37.03 50.65
N LEU A 4 40.49 37.27 49.96
CA LEU A 4 39.47 36.27 49.63
C LEU A 4 39.79 35.66 48.25
N THR A 5 40.14 34.37 48.26
CA THR A 5 40.29 33.57 47.06
C THR A 5 38.92 33.01 46.70
N GLY A 6 38.34 33.49 45.59
CA GLY A 6 37.13 32.93 45.02
C GLY A 6 37.41 31.68 44.20
N ALA A 7 36.87 30.56 44.62
CA ALA A 7 36.85 29.33 43.83
C ALA A 7 35.72 29.35 42.82
N ALA A 8 36.05 29.32 41.52
CA ALA A 8 35.06 29.18 40.45
C ALA A 8 34.65 27.69 40.33
N PHE A 9 33.41 27.41 40.65
CA PHE A 9 32.78 26.13 40.36
C PHE A 9 32.39 26.07 38.87
N VAL A 10 33.10 25.25 38.10
CA VAL A 10 32.71 24.90 36.75
C VAL A 10 31.75 23.71 36.86
N LEU A 11 30.45 23.94 36.60
CA LEU A 11 29.47 22.87 36.42
C LEU A 11 29.71 22.25 35.06
N PRO A 12 29.84 20.92 34.95
CA PRO A 12 29.81 20.26 33.64
C PRO A 12 28.37 20.27 33.14
N VAL A 13 28.12 20.96 32.03
CA VAL A 13 26.89 20.81 31.24
C VAL A 13 26.96 19.42 30.57
N LEU A 14 26.25 18.45 31.12
CA LEU A 14 25.93 17.20 30.41
C LEU A 14 25.00 17.56 29.25
N LEU A 15 25.52 17.65 28.04
CA LEU A 15 24.73 17.53 26.83
C LEU A 15 24.18 16.10 26.80
N ALA A 16 22.92 15.97 27.18
CA ALA A 16 22.14 14.78 26.85
C ALA A 16 22.01 14.74 25.32
N VAL A 17 22.81 13.90 24.67
CA VAL A 17 22.58 13.50 23.30
C VAL A 17 21.28 12.71 23.34
N ALA A 18 20.18 13.35 22.94
CA ALA A 18 18.93 12.66 22.68
C ALA A 18 19.23 11.69 21.51
N ASP A 19 19.21 10.41 21.83
CA ASP A 19 19.22 9.31 20.87
C ASP A 19 17.92 9.41 20.06
N ASP A 20 17.92 10.26 19.03
CA ASP A 20 16.91 10.27 17.97
C ASP A 20 17.11 9.05 17.06
N THR A 21 17.07 7.86 17.64
CA THR A 21 16.60 6.70 16.90
C THR A 21 15.12 6.97 16.64
N LEU A 22 14.84 7.61 15.51
CA LEU A 22 13.51 7.64 14.88
C LEU A 22 13.09 6.20 14.64
N SER A 23 12.66 5.51 15.66
CA SER A 23 11.72 4.41 15.59
C SER A 23 10.63 4.95 14.67
N LEU A 24 10.44 4.35 13.51
CA LEU A 24 9.28 4.59 12.66
C LEU A 24 8.09 4.50 13.61
N ALA A 25 7.56 5.65 14.00
CA ALA A 25 6.53 5.72 15.01
C ALA A 25 5.41 4.82 14.52
N GLN A 26 5.16 3.75 15.26
CA GLN A 26 4.09 2.83 14.95
C GLN A 26 2.83 3.68 14.85
N VAL A 27 2.26 3.75 13.66
CA VAL A 27 1.08 4.57 13.42
C VAL A 27 0.00 4.09 14.38
N LYS A 28 -0.40 4.95 15.31
CA LYS A 28 -1.46 4.60 16.27
C LYS A 28 -2.76 4.54 15.51
N THR A 29 -3.19 3.33 15.19
CA THR A 29 -4.55 3.07 14.73
C THR A 29 -5.44 2.81 15.95
N GLU A 30 -6.64 3.35 15.91
CA GLU A 30 -7.70 2.95 16.83
C GLU A 30 -8.16 1.55 16.43
N VAL A 31 -8.39 0.68 17.41
CA VAL A 31 -8.72 -0.73 17.18
C VAL A 31 -10.16 -0.98 17.59
N PRO A 32 -10.97 -1.65 16.76
CA PRO A 32 -12.28 -2.11 17.19
C PRO A 32 -12.15 -3.08 18.36
N ALA A 33 -13.12 -3.06 19.27
CA ALA A 33 -13.16 -4.05 20.33
C ALA A 33 -13.27 -5.47 19.77
N ALA A 34 -12.63 -6.43 20.43
CA ALA A 34 -12.77 -7.82 20.05
C ALA A 34 -14.24 -8.25 20.13
N VAL A 35 -14.74 -8.89 19.08
CA VAL A 35 -16.14 -9.32 19.00
C VAL A 35 -16.31 -10.61 19.80
N ALA A 36 -17.26 -10.61 20.75
CA ALA A 36 -17.53 -11.79 21.56
C ALA A 36 -17.98 -12.98 20.69
N GLY A 37 -17.40 -14.15 20.95
CA GLY A 37 -17.70 -15.37 20.19
C GLY A 37 -17.06 -15.44 18.79
N ALA A 38 -16.20 -14.51 18.43
CA ALA A 38 -15.42 -14.60 17.20
C ALA A 38 -14.58 -15.88 17.20
N LYS A 39 -14.65 -16.63 16.10
CA LYS A 39 -13.86 -17.85 15.93
C LYS A 39 -12.47 -17.50 15.39
N PRO A 40 -11.42 -18.18 15.87
CA PRO A 40 -10.05 -17.85 15.46
C PRO A 40 -9.80 -18.17 13.99
N ALA A 41 -9.13 -17.26 13.30
CA ALA A 41 -8.55 -17.46 11.98
C ALA A 41 -7.10 -17.95 12.11
N THR A 42 -6.56 -18.61 11.09
CA THR A 42 -5.15 -19.02 11.04
C THR A 42 -4.36 -18.04 10.18
N VAL A 43 -3.24 -17.55 10.69
CA VAL A 43 -2.34 -16.69 9.91
C VAL A 43 -1.10 -17.49 9.54
N GLU A 44 -0.91 -17.72 8.25
CA GLU A 44 0.28 -18.36 7.68
C GLU A 44 1.23 -17.32 7.12
N ARG A 45 2.53 -17.51 7.36
CA ARG A 45 3.62 -16.75 6.73
C ARG A 45 4.23 -17.59 5.63
N ILE A 46 4.20 -17.08 4.43
CA ILE A 46 4.69 -17.77 3.25
C ILE A 46 5.70 -16.92 2.49
N ARG A 47 6.43 -17.54 1.58
CA ARG A 47 7.27 -16.85 0.59
C ARG A 47 6.79 -17.18 -0.80
N ILE A 48 6.64 -16.16 -1.61
CA ILE A 48 6.20 -16.25 -3.00
C ILE A 48 7.35 -15.79 -3.89
N ARG A 49 7.78 -16.64 -4.81
CA ARG A 49 8.73 -16.24 -5.83
C ARG A 49 8.06 -15.29 -6.82
N GLY A 50 8.53 -14.06 -6.86
CA GLY A 50 8.09 -13.05 -7.82
C GLY A 50 8.90 -13.12 -9.10
N ALA A 51 8.53 -13.98 -10.03
CA ALA A 51 9.19 -14.05 -11.34
C ALA A 51 9.15 -12.70 -12.08
N SER A 52 8.10 -11.92 -11.86
CA SER A 52 7.95 -10.56 -12.40
C SER A 52 8.96 -9.55 -11.82
N LEU A 53 9.65 -9.89 -10.74
CA LEU A 53 10.66 -9.03 -10.08
C LEU A 53 12.09 -9.37 -10.51
N GLU A 54 12.30 -10.42 -11.29
CA GLU A 54 13.64 -10.83 -11.72
C GLU A 54 14.31 -9.73 -12.55
N GLY A 55 15.61 -9.55 -12.32
CA GLY A 55 16.41 -8.57 -13.05
C GLY A 55 16.21 -7.11 -12.62
N ASN A 56 15.51 -6.84 -11.50
CA ASN A 56 15.41 -5.48 -10.99
C ASN A 56 16.78 -4.91 -10.60
N LEU A 57 17.02 -3.65 -10.95
CA LEU A 57 18.34 -3.03 -10.79
C LEU A 57 18.67 -2.66 -9.33
N GLU A 58 17.68 -2.44 -8.49
CA GLU A 58 17.87 -2.12 -7.06
C GLU A 58 18.33 -3.30 -6.22
N GLY A 59 18.26 -4.53 -6.73
CA GLY A 59 18.56 -5.73 -5.96
C GLY A 59 17.47 -6.07 -4.94
N ASN A 60 16.22 -5.67 -5.18
CA ASN A 60 15.07 -6.11 -4.38
C ASN A 60 14.96 -7.64 -4.43
N ALA A 61 14.75 -8.26 -3.26
CA ALA A 61 14.54 -9.70 -3.18
C ALA A 61 13.36 -10.13 -4.06
N ILE A 62 13.55 -11.18 -4.85
CA ILE A 62 12.49 -11.74 -5.70
C ILE A 62 11.57 -12.67 -4.93
N ASP A 63 12.06 -13.32 -3.88
CA ASP A 63 11.25 -14.10 -2.95
C ASP A 63 10.64 -13.16 -1.91
N ARG A 64 9.34 -12.93 -2.01
CA ARG A 64 8.61 -11.96 -1.19
C ARG A 64 7.80 -12.66 -0.12
N GLU A 65 7.78 -12.09 1.08
CA GLU A 65 6.91 -12.56 2.14
C GLU A 65 5.45 -12.19 1.86
N ALA A 66 4.53 -13.02 2.32
CA ALA A 66 3.12 -12.73 2.36
C ALA A 66 2.48 -13.37 3.60
N LEU A 67 1.45 -12.73 4.13
CA LEU A 67 0.59 -13.31 5.16
C LEU A 67 -0.69 -13.79 4.50
N VAL A 68 -1.09 -15.01 4.84
CA VAL A 68 -2.36 -15.60 4.38
C VAL A 68 -3.23 -15.86 5.60
N VAL A 69 -4.36 -15.17 5.66
CA VAL A 69 -5.35 -15.34 6.72
C VAL A 69 -6.42 -16.30 6.25
N LEU A 70 -6.43 -17.48 6.84
CA LEU A 70 -7.38 -18.53 6.54
C LEU A 70 -8.58 -18.43 7.50
N PRO A 71 -9.82 -18.45 6.98
CA PRO A 71 -11.02 -18.30 7.79
C PRO A 71 -11.22 -19.49 8.74
N PRO A 72 -12.01 -19.34 9.81
CA PRO A 72 -12.20 -20.36 10.83
C PRO A 72 -12.63 -21.73 10.30
N THR A 73 -13.48 -21.78 9.26
CA THR A 73 -13.94 -23.04 8.68
C THR A 73 -12.93 -23.70 7.74
N TYR A 74 -11.83 -23.02 7.41
CA TYR A 74 -10.85 -23.57 6.47
C TYR A 74 -10.25 -24.89 6.93
N ALA A 75 -10.03 -25.08 8.24
CA ALA A 75 -9.48 -26.33 8.77
C ALA A 75 -10.52 -27.47 8.82
N THR A 76 -11.80 -27.18 8.93
CA THR A 76 -12.88 -28.15 9.12
C THR A 76 -13.63 -28.51 7.85
N GLU A 77 -13.90 -27.53 6.98
CA GLU A 77 -14.62 -27.73 5.73
C GLU A 77 -13.64 -28.02 4.56
N LYS A 78 -13.06 -29.22 4.54
CA LYS A 78 -11.95 -29.59 3.63
C LYS A 78 -12.25 -29.49 2.14
N ARG A 79 -13.52 -29.48 1.73
CA ARG A 79 -13.94 -29.40 0.30
C ARG A 79 -14.39 -28.01 -0.11
N ARG A 80 -14.58 -27.09 0.83
CA ARG A 80 -15.07 -25.74 0.54
C ARG A 80 -13.95 -24.89 -0.04
N PRO A 81 -14.12 -24.32 -1.23
CA PRO A 81 -13.27 -23.24 -1.75
C PRO A 81 -13.75 -21.89 -1.25
N TYR A 82 -12.85 -20.89 -1.27
CA TYR A 82 -13.09 -19.57 -0.73
C TYR A 82 -12.75 -18.48 -1.75
N PRO A 83 -13.50 -17.38 -1.78
CA PRO A 83 -13.03 -16.14 -2.43
C PRO A 83 -11.77 -15.63 -1.77
N VAL A 84 -11.00 -14.80 -2.50
CA VAL A 84 -9.75 -14.25 -2.00
C VAL A 84 -9.76 -12.74 -2.09
N VAL A 85 -9.33 -12.06 -1.03
CA VAL A 85 -9.07 -10.62 -0.98
C VAL A 85 -7.58 -10.40 -0.87
N TYR A 86 -7.01 -9.66 -1.82
CA TYR A 86 -5.60 -9.25 -1.82
C TYR A 86 -5.52 -7.84 -1.25
N ALA A 87 -4.81 -7.70 -0.14
CA ALA A 87 -4.78 -6.49 0.68
C ALA A 87 -3.38 -5.87 0.67
N MET A 88 -3.25 -4.68 0.09
CA MET A 88 -2.00 -4.00 -0.21
C MET A 88 -1.68 -2.90 0.81
N HIS A 89 -0.47 -2.94 1.37
CA HIS A 89 0.01 -2.01 2.40
C HIS A 89 0.41 -0.62 1.86
N GLY A 90 0.54 0.34 2.76
CA GLY A 90 1.00 1.71 2.49
C GLY A 90 2.52 1.82 2.28
N TYR A 91 2.99 3.04 1.99
CA TYR A 91 4.41 3.36 1.89
C TYR A 91 5.10 3.25 3.26
N SER A 92 6.38 2.92 3.26
CA SER A 92 7.30 2.77 4.39
C SER A 92 7.13 1.54 5.27
N ILE A 93 6.07 0.79 5.10
CA ILE A 93 5.79 -0.44 5.84
C ILE A 93 5.79 -1.66 4.90
N GLY A 94 5.84 -2.86 5.48
CA GLY A 94 5.66 -4.13 4.77
C GLY A 94 4.40 -4.86 5.25
N ALA A 95 4.16 -6.05 4.72
CA ALA A 95 2.97 -6.84 5.05
C ALA A 95 2.85 -7.15 6.55
N GLU A 96 3.95 -7.50 7.21
CA GLU A 96 3.96 -7.81 8.65
C GLU A 96 3.60 -6.60 9.51
N GLN A 97 4.14 -5.41 9.21
CA GLN A 97 3.80 -4.22 9.95
C GLN A 97 2.36 -3.81 9.70
N TRP A 98 1.90 -3.89 8.45
CA TRP A 98 0.52 -3.52 8.12
C TRP A 98 -0.49 -4.46 8.76
N SER A 99 -0.19 -5.77 8.85
CA SER A 99 -1.05 -6.71 9.57
C SER A 99 -1.26 -6.31 11.04
N LYS A 100 -0.22 -5.74 11.66
CA LYS A 100 -0.30 -5.20 13.03
C LYS A 100 -1.12 -3.91 13.08
N GLU A 101 -0.98 -3.02 12.10
CA GLU A 101 -1.73 -1.76 12.03
C GLU A 101 -3.23 -1.99 11.82
N ILE A 102 -3.62 -2.95 11.02
CA ILE A 102 -5.04 -3.33 10.85
C ILE A 102 -5.50 -4.40 11.85
N HIS A 103 -4.66 -4.75 12.82
CA HIS A 103 -4.93 -5.73 13.89
C HIS A 103 -5.44 -7.09 13.38
N VAL A 104 -4.73 -7.67 12.41
CA VAL A 104 -4.96 -9.05 11.96
C VAL A 104 -4.41 -10.03 13.02
N PRO A 105 -5.13 -11.10 13.40
CA PRO A 105 -6.38 -11.58 12.80
C PRO A 105 -7.67 -10.97 13.38
N GLN A 106 -7.60 -10.26 14.51
CA GLN A 106 -8.76 -9.80 15.28
C GLN A 106 -9.84 -9.09 14.44
N THR A 107 -9.47 -8.18 13.54
CA THR A 107 -10.41 -7.43 12.70
C THR A 107 -11.12 -8.31 11.68
N ILE A 108 -10.42 -9.31 11.14
CA ILE A 108 -10.99 -10.27 10.18
C ILE A 108 -11.94 -11.23 10.90
N GLU A 109 -11.53 -11.74 12.07
CA GLU A 109 -12.36 -12.58 12.94
C GLU A 109 -13.64 -11.83 13.38
N GLY A 110 -13.47 -10.56 13.79
CA GLY A 110 -14.57 -9.68 14.14
C GLY A 110 -15.55 -9.47 13.00
N ALA A 111 -15.05 -9.22 11.79
CA ALA A 111 -15.90 -9.08 10.61
C ALA A 111 -16.72 -10.35 10.32
N PHE A 112 -16.10 -11.54 10.42
CA PHE A 112 -16.82 -12.82 10.25
C PHE A 112 -17.88 -13.02 11.33
N ALA A 113 -17.56 -12.72 12.59
CA ALA A 113 -18.51 -12.82 13.70
C ALA A 113 -19.69 -11.83 13.56
N GLN A 114 -19.48 -10.69 12.90
CA GLN A 114 -20.50 -9.70 12.58
C GLN A 114 -21.30 -10.01 11.28
N GLY A 115 -21.08 -11.18 10.69
CA GLY A 115 -21.87 -11.69 9.56
C GLY A 115 -21.23 -11.50 8.19
N ALA A 116 -19.98 -11.05 8.08
CA ALA A 116 -19.25 -11.14 6.83
C ALA A 116 -19.01 -12.61 6.48
N ARG A 117 -19.22 -12.97 5.21
CA ARG A 117 -18.95 -14.33 4.71
C ARG A 117 -17.47 -14.60 4.73
N GLU A 118 -17.10 -15.82 5.09
CA GLU A 118 -15.70 -16.25 5.20
C GLU A 118 -14.98 -16.24 3.83
N MET A 119 -13.80 -15.63 3.80
CA MET A 119 -12.91 -15.54 2.64
C MET A 119 -11.45 -15.61 3.09
N ILE A 120 -10.55 -15.96 2.20
CA ILE A 120 -9.10 -15.89 2.42
C ILE A 120 -8.68 -14.43 2.24
N VAL A 121 -7.81 -13.91 3.12
CA VAL A 121 -7.20 -12.58 2.96
C VAL A 121 -5.69 -12.75 2.83
N VAL A 122 -5.11 -12.15 1.78
CA VAL A 122 -3.67 -12.24 1.47
C VAL A 122 -3.07 -10.85 1.57
N LEU A 123 -2.02 -10.71 2.37
CA LEU A 123 -1.25 -9.48 2.54
C LEU A 123 0.15 -9.68 1.93
N PRO A 124 0.37 -9.38 0.64
CA PRO A 124 1.68 -9.50 0.02
C PRO A 124 2.59 -8.35 0.42
N ASP A 125 3.88 -8.64 0.64
CA ASP A 125 4.90 -7.62 0.87
C ASP A 125 5.39 -7.02 -0.46
N SER A 126 5.31 -5.70 -0.56
CA SER A 126 5.75 -4.92 -1.72
C SER A 126 6.71 -3.78 -1.32
N LYS A 127 7.36 -3.91 -0.16
CA LYS A 127 8.38 -2.98 0.31
C LYS A 127 9.67 -3.17 -0.49
N THR A 128 10.27 -2.08 -0.97
CA THR A 128 11.52 -2.07 -1.73
C THR A 128 12.67 -1.48 -0.91
N VAL A 129 13.86 -1.40 -1.50
CA VAL A 129 15.01 -0.68 -0.95
C VAL A 129 14.64 0.76 -0.56
N HIS A 130 13.78 1.43 -1.33
CA HIS A 130 13.27 2.77 -1.02
C HIS A 130 11.93 2.77 -0.28
N ASN A 131 11.59 1.66 0.41
CA ASN A 131 10.42 1.50 1.27
C ASN A 131 9.06 1.49 0.56
N GLY A 132 9.01 1.37 -0.76
CA GLY A 132 7.74 1.27 -1.49
C GLY A 132 7.94 1.10 -2.98
N SER A 133 7.20 0.16 -3.58
CA SER A 133 7.24 -0.19 -5.00
C SER A 133 6.33 0.69 -5.85
N MET A 134 5.49 1.50 -5.23
CA MET A 134 4.35 2.18 -5.88
C MET A 134 3.46 1.21 -6.67
N TYR A 135 3.52 -0.10 -6.40
CA TYR A 135 2.78 -1.14 -7.13
C TYR A 135 2.82 -0.94 -8.65
N SER A 136 3.97 -0.48 -9.15
CA SER A 136 4.19 -0.12 -10.55
C SER A 136 5.18 -1.08 -11.20
N SER A 137 5.23 -1.06 -12.53
CA SER A 137 6.25 -1.77 -13.30
C SER A 137 7.44 -0.84 -13.55
N SER A 138 8.64 -1.25 -13.12
CA SER A 138 9.87 -0.49 -13.32
C SER A 138 11.07 -1.44 -13.44
N ILE A 139 11.99 -1.14 -14.35
CA ILE A 139 13.25 -1.89 -14.43
C ILE A 139 14.10 -1.72 -13.17
N THR A 140 13.92 -0.61 -12.46
CA THR A 140 14.65 -0.34 -11.21
C THR A 140 14.10 -1.16 -10.06
N THR A 141 12.80 -1.11 -9.80
CA THR A 141 12.18 -1.81 -8.65
C THR A 141 11.78 -3.25 -8.94
N GLY A 142 11.53 -3.62 -10.18
CA GLY A 142 10.82 -4.82 -10.63
C GLY A 142 9.35 -4.51 -11.00
N ASP A 143 8.67 -5.46 -11.62
CA ASP A 143 7.27 -5.34 -12.02
C ASP A 143 6.33 -5.77 -10.88
N PHE A 144 6.12 -4.90 -9.91
CA PHE A 144 5.21 -5.14 -8.79
C PHE A 144 3.74 -5.15 -9.20
N GLU A 145 3.38 -4.55 -10.32
CA GLU A 145 2.03 -4.62 -10.88
C GLU A 145 1.69 -6.07 -11.26
N ARG A 146 2.58 -6.72 -12.04
CA ARG A 146 2.43 -8.13 -12.40
C ARG A 146 2.67 -9.06 -11.22
N PHE A 147 3.58 -8.72 -10.31
CA PHE A 147 3.80 -9.51 -9.09
C PHE A 147 2.48 -9.70 -8.33
N ILE A 148 1.72 -8.63 -8.09
CA ILE A 148 0.41 -8.73 -7.42
C ILE A 148 -0.61 -9.44 -8.28
N ALA A 149 -0.78 -9.00 -9.54
CA ALA A 149 -1.89 -9.47 -10.38
C ALA A 149 -1.67 -10.90 -10.93
N ARG A 150 -0.44 -11.39 -10.97
CA ARG A 150 -0.11 -12.69 -11.57
C ARG A 150 0.60 -13.62 -10.61
N ASP A 151 1.80 -13.23 -10.11
CA ASP A 151 2.64 -14.18 -9.35
C ASP A 151 1.96 -14.57 -8.03
N VAL A 152 1.48 -13.57 -7.27
CA VAL A 152 0.74 -13.78 -6.02
C VAL A 152 -0.56 -14.54 -6.27
N VAL A 153 -1.37 -14.11 -7.23
CA VAL A 153 -2.65 -14.77 -7.54
C VAL A 153 -2.45 -16.22 -7.95
N SER A 154 -1.49 -16.49 -8.85
CA SER A 154 -1.22 -17.86 -9.31
C SER A 154 -0.71 -18.76 -8.18
N TYR A 155 0.16 -18.24 -7.32
CA TYR A 155 0.65 -18.98 -6.16
C TYR A 155 -0.49 -19.34 -5.20
N ILE A 156 -1.34 -18.37 -4.86
CA ILE A 156 -2.45 -18.57 -3.93
C ILE A 156 -3.46 -19.58 -4.51
N ASP A 157 -3.80 -19.47 -5.78
CA ASP A 157 -4.72 -20.43 -6.42
C ASP A 157 -4.14 -21.86 -6.49
N ALA A 158 -2.81 -22.00 -6.61
CA ALA A 158 -2.16 -23.31 -6.65
C ALA A 158 -2.01 -23.98 -5.28
N HIS A 159 -1.95 -23.21 -4.18
CA HIS A 159 -1.62 -23.75 -2.85
C HIS A 159 -2.79 -23.73 -1.87
N TYR A 160 -3.86 -22.96 -2.16
CA TYR A 160 -5.01 -22.80 -1.28
C TYR A 160 -6.32 -23.16 -1.99
N ARG A 161 -7.33 -23.54 -1.23
CA ARG A 161 -8.66 -23.82 -1.75
C ARG A 161 -9.38 -22.52 -2.09
N THR A 162 -9.06 -21.97 -3.24
CA THR A 162 -9.65 -20.75 -3.77
C THR A 162 -10.76 -21.05 -4.79
N ILE A 163 -11.59 -20.04 -5.05
CA ILE A 163 -12.47 -20.01 -6.23
C ILE A 163 -11.71 -19.23 -7.32
N PRO A 164 -11.04 -19.91 -8.28
CA PRO A 164 -10.05 -19.29 -9.15
C PRO A 164 -10.65 -18.53 -10.32
N ASN A 165 -11.52 -17.56 -10.04
CA ASN A 165 -12.11 -16.69 -11.06
C ASN A 165 -12.17 -15.23 -10.58
N ARG A 166 -12.24 -14.28 -11.52
CA ARG A 166 -12.23 -12.85 -11.21
C ARG A 166 -13.38 -12.41 -10.30
N SER A 167 -14.56 -12.99 -10.42
CA SER A 167 -15.73 -12.61 -9.64
C SER A 167 -15.58 -12.95 -8.15
N SER A 168 -14.63 -13.82 -7.83
CA SER A 168 -14.29 -14.26 -6.46
C SER A 168 -12.97 -13.68 -5.94
N ARG A 169 -12.36 -12.73 -6.68
CA ARG A 169 -11.14 -12.02 -6.25
C ARG A 169 -11.41 -10.56 -6.01
N GLY A 170 -11.08 -10.10 -4.80
CA GLY A 170 -11.12 -8.70 -4.39
C GLY A 170 -9.72 -8.11 -4.30
N LEU A 171 -9.58 -6.83 -4.59
CA LEU A 171 -8.34 -6.07 -4.41
C LEU A 171 -8.62 -4.87 -3.51
N VAL A 172 -7.88 -4.73 -2.43
CA VAL A 172 -7.95 -3.59 -1.52
C VAL A 172 -6.57 -3.05 -1.23
N GLY A 173 -6.45 -1.77 -0.99
CA GLY A 173 -5.20 -1.19 -0.52
C GLY A 173 -5.38 0.17 0.12
N HIS A 174 -4.48 0.50 1.03
CA HIS A 174 -4.46 1.75 1.77
C HIS A 174 -3.27 2.61 1.34
N SER A 175 -3.47 3.92 1.16
CA SER A 175 -2.40 4.88 0.85
C SER A 175 -1.70 4.54 -0.48
N MET A 176 -0.42 4.17 -0.45
CA MET A 176 0.30 3.61 -1.60
C MET A 176 -0.41 2.35 -2.14
N GLY A 177 -0.96 1.50 -1.26
CA GLY A 177 -1.79 0.36 -1.66
C GLY A 177 -3.10 0.80 -2.33
N GLY A 178 -3.68 1.93 -1.92
CA GLY A 178 -4.84 2.54 -2.58
C GLY A 178 -4.53 3.03 -3.99
N TYR A 179 -3.35 3.62 -4.18
CA TYR A 179 -2.81 3.89 -5.51
C TYR A 179 -2.68 2.58 -6.32
N GLY A 180 -2.08 1.55 -5.70
CA GLY A 180 -1.93 0.23 -6.32
C GLY A 180 -3.28 -0.38 -6.72
N ALA A 181 -4.30 -0.31 -5.84
CA ALA A 181 -5.64 -0.81 -6.12
C ALA A 181 -6.28 -0.08 -7.31
N SER A 182 -6.09 1.24 -7.40
CA SER A 182 -6.56 2.04 -8.53
C SER A 182 -5.84 1.63 -9.83
N ARG A 183 -4.50 1.61 -9.82
CA ARG A 183 -3.68 1.31 -10.99
C ARG A 183 -3.85 -0.12 -11.48
N ILE A 184 -3.67 -1.11 -10.60
CA ILE A 184 -3.81 -2.53 -10.92
C ILE A 184 -5.25 -2.85 -11.30
N GLY A 185 -6.22 -2.25 -10.59
CA GLY A 185 -7.63 -2.40 -10.92
C GLY A 185 -7.97 -1.96 -12.33
N MET A 186 -7.42 -0.85 -12.82
CA MET A 186 -7.61 -0.40 -14.19
C MET A 186 -7.01 -1.38 -15.20
N LYS A 187 -5.80 -1.85 -14.96
CA LYS A 187 -5.00 -2.61 -15.93
C LYS A 187 -5.27 -4.12 -15.93
N HIS A 188 -5.73 -4.65 -14.80
CA HIS A 188 -5.96 -6.09 -14.59
C HIS A 188 -7.41 -6.39 -14.20
N SER A 189 -8.37 -5.77 -14.89
CA SER A 189 -9.80 -6.02 -14.69
C SER A 189 -10.24 -7.45 -15.03
N ASP A 190 -9.42 -8.19 -15.75
CA ASP A 190 -9.57 -9.62 -16.02
C ASP A 190 -9.24 -10.50 -14.79
N VAL A 191 -8.50 -9.99 -13.83
CA VAL A 191 -8.06 -10.71 -12.63
C VAL A 191 -8.97 -10.48 -11.43
N PHE A 192 -9.37 -9.24 -11.18
CA PHE A 192 -10.13 -8.83 -9.99
C PHE A 192 -11.56 -8.42 -10.36
N GLY A 193 -12.53 -8.80 -9.52
CA GLY A 193 -13.96 -8.52 -9.73
C GLY A 193 -14.52 -7.40 -8.87
N ALA A 194 -13.84 -7.03 -7.77
CA ALA A 194 -14.24 -5.93 -6.90
C ALA A 194 -13.00 -5.18 -6.37
N LEU A 195 -13.14 -3.85 -6.21
CA LEU A 195 -12.06 -2.96 -5.74
C LEU A 195 -12.51 -2.19 -4.50
N TYR A 196 -11.62 -2.09 -3.52
CA TYR A 196 -11.78 -1.17 -2.39
C TYR A 196 -10.53 -0.29 -2.26
N ILE A 197 -10.69 1.01 -2.42
CA ILE A 197 -9.60 1.99 -2.52
C ILE A 197 -9.64 2.87 -1.27
N MET A 198 -8.69 2.64 -0.33
CA MET A 198 -8.64 3.32 0.96
C MET A 198 -7.63 4.46 0.94
N SER A 199 -8.05 5.68 1.23
CA SER A 199 -7.17 6.86 1.37
C SER A 199 -6.03 6.89 0.33
N PRO A 200 -6.32 6.80 -0.98
CA PRO A 200 -5.31 6.57 -2.01
C PRO A 200 -4.37 7.76 -2.18
N CYS A 201 -3.05 7.52 -2.21
CA CYS A 201 -2.09 8.56 -2.56
C CYS A 201 -1.90 8.69 -4.09
N CYS A 202 -1.27 9.78 -4.48
CA CYS A 202 -0.61 9.90 -5.78
C CYS A 202 -1.53 9.73 -7.01
N LEU A 203 -2.82 10.00 -6.88
CA LEU A 203 -3.77 9.82 -7.98
C LEU A 203 -3.70 10.92 -9.02
N SER A 204 -3.44 12.17 -8.60
CA SER A 204 -3.38 13.32 -9.51
C SER A 204 -1.96 13.60 -9.98
N PRO A 205 -1.78 14.03 -11.23
CA PRO A 205 -0.56 14.70 -11.66
C PRO A 205 -0.27 15.89 -10.74
N ARG A 206 0.97 16.01 -10.29
CA ARG A 206 1.42 17.14 -9.47
C ARG A 206 2.35 18.02 -10.29
N GLY A 207 2.18 19.33 -10.18
CA GLY A 207 3.11 20.30 -10.71
C GLY A 207 4.45 20.29 -9.96
N ALA A 208 5.41 21.04 -10.47
CA ALA A 208 6.68 21.24 -9.76
C ALA A 208 6.39 21.88 -8.40
N PRO A 209 6.91 21.32 -7.29
CA PRO A 209 6.89 22.00 -6.01
C PRO A 209 7.72 23.29 -6.11
N PRO A 210 7.50 24.26 -5.23
CA PRO A 210 8.41 25.40 -5.12
C PRO A 210 9.85 24.92 -4.99
N ALA A 211 10.76 25.59 -5.69
CA ALA A 211 12.19 25.27 -5.63
C ALA A 211 12.68 25.31 -4.18
N ASN A 212 13.34 24.27 -3.75
CA ASN A 212 13.95 24.16 -2.44
C ASN A 212 15.38 23.61 -2.58
N PRO A 213 16.38 24.50 -2.71
CA PRO A 213 17.78 24.11 -2.92
C PRO A 213 18.29 23.12 -1.86
N ALA A 214 17.88 23.25 -0.60
CA ALA A 214 18.28 22.32 0.46
C ALA A 214 17.73 20.90 0.25
N ASN A 215 16.51 20.76 -0.27
CA ASN A 215 15.95 19.46 -0.62
C ASN A 215 16.66 18.85 -1.84
N GLU A 216 16.99 19.65 -2.82
CA GLU A 216 17.73 19.21 -4.02
C GLU A 216 19.14 18.76 -3.64
N GLU A 217 19.84 19.52 -2.81
CA GLU A 217 21.16 19.15 -2.28
C GLU A 217 21.09 17.86 -1.46
N ALA A 218 20.10 17.73 -0.55
CA ALA A 218 19.88 16.54 0.26
C ALA A 218 19.64 15.29 -0.61
N LEU A 219 18.84 15.40 -1.67
CA LEU A 219 18.60 14.30 -2.61
C LEU A 219 19.86 13.97 -3.43
N ALA A 220 20.59 14.95 -3.90
CA ALA A 220 21.83 14.78 -4.67
C ALA A 220 22.96 14.14 -3.82
N ALA A 221 22.95 14.37 -2.52
CA ALA A 221 23.94 13.83 -1.57
C ALA A 221 23.76 12.35 -1.26
N VAL A 222 22.58 11.75 -1.55
CA VAL A 222 22.28 10.35 -1.24
C VAL A 222 23.16 9.41 -2.08
N LYS A 223 23.97 8.59 -1.43
CA LYS A 223 24.88 7.63 -2.07
C LYS A 223 24.56 6.17 -1.71
N SER A 224 23.70 5.95 -0.71
CA SER A 224 23.36 4.62 -0.21
C SER A 224 21.94 4.59 0.35
N PRO A 225 21.31 3.40 0.49
CA PRO A 225 20.04 3.25 1.20
C PRO A 225 20.08 3.78 2.64
N ALA A 226 21.24 3.69 3.30
CA ALA A 226 21.42 4.22 4.65
C ALA A 226 21.38 5.76 4.69
N ASP A 227 21.85 6.43 3.64
CA ASP A 227 21.71 7.89 3.52
C ASP A 227 20.27 8.26 3.21
N ALA A 228 19.63 7.51 2.30
CA ALA A 228 18.22 7.71 2.00
C ALA A 228 17.32 7.58 3.24
N ALA A 229 17.64 6.67 4.17
CA ALA A 229 16.90 6.47 5.41
C ALA A 229 16.93 7.69 6.34
N LYS A 230 17.96 8.56 6.24
CA LYS A 230 18.10 9.78 7.04
C LYS A 230 17.29 10.96 6.50
N LEU A 231 16.80 10.87 5.27
CA LEU A 231 16.01 11.93 4.66
C LEU A 231 14.64 12.09 5.33
N PRO A 232 14.07 13.30 5.34
CA PRO A 232 12.67 13.51 5.69
C PRO A 232 11.72 12.61 4.88
N PHE A 233 10.59 12.24 5.46
CA PHE A 233 9.60 11.33 4.86
C PHE A 233 9.27 11.67 3.40
N GLY A 234 9.01 12.95 3.10
CA GLY A 234 8.66 13.41 1.74
C GLY A 234 9.76 13.16 0.72
N LEU A 235 11.03 13.36 1.07
CA LEU A 235 12.17 13.11 0.18
C LEU A 235 12.41 11.60 -0.02
N ARG A 236 12.21 10.80 1.03
CA ARG A 236 12.24 9.33 0.90
C ARG A 236 11.15 8.81 -0.03
N ALA A 237 9.93 9.33 0.10
CA ALA A 237 8.82 8.99 -0.80
C ALA A 237 9.10 9.43 -2.24
N GLN A 238 9.80 10.54 -2.44
CA GLN A 238 10.21 11.01 -3.75
C GLN A 238 11.26 10.08 -4.40
N LEU A 239 12.19 9.52 -3.63
CA LEU A 239 13.12 8.48 -4.10
C LEU A 239 12.37 7.23 -4.54
N ALA A 240 11.41 6.75 -3.75
CA ALA A 240 10.60 5.59 -4.11
C ALA A 240 9.78 5.85 -5.40
N ALA A 241 9.21 7.05 -5.53
CA ALA A 241 8.52 7.46 -6.74
C ALA A 241 9.46 7.51 -7.95
N ALA A 242 10.69 8.01 -7.78
CA ALA A 242 11.69 8.04 -8.84
C ALA A 242 12.09 6.62 -9.27
N ALA A 243 12.30 5.70 -8.32
CA ALA A 243 12.61 4.30 -8.60
C ALA A 243 11.49 3.59 -9.37
N ALA A 244 10.24 3.89 -9.02
CA ALA A 244 9.07 3.30 -9.66
C ALA A 244 8.72 3.95 -11.03
N TRP A 245 8.95 5.27 -11.20
CA TRP A 245 8.40 6.02 -12.34
C TRP A 245 9.41 6.76 -13.20
N SER A 246 10.66 6.88 -12.73
CA SER A 246 11.74 7.52 -13.49
C SER A 246 13.03 6.70 -13.47
N PRO A 247 12.96 5.41 -13.87
CA PRO A 247 14.14 4.54 -13.91
C PRO A 247 15.20 5.08 -14.86
N ASN A 248 16.48 4.90 -14.49
CA ASN A 248 17.61 5.18 -15.34
C ASN A 248 18.73 4.16 -15.12
N PRO A 249 18.88 3.14 -16.00
CA PRO A 249 19.88 2.09 -15.83
C PRO A 249 21.32 2.58 -15.88
N HIS A 250 21.57 3.80 -16.32
CA HIS A 250 22.91 4.40 -16.41
C HIS A 250 23.31 5.22 -15.18
N HIS A 251 22.47 5.30 -14.15
CA HIS A 251 22.70 6.08 -12.92
C HIS A 251 22.80 5.21 -11.67
N PRO A 252 23.83 4.36 -11.51
CA PRO A 252 24.04 3.65 -10.25
C PRO A 252 24.36 4.65 -9.11
N PRO A 253 24.13 4.33 -7.84
CA PRO A 253 23.68 3.02 -7.34
C PRO A 253 22.15 2.83 -7.33
N PHE A 254 21.35 3.87 -7.56
CA PHE A 254 19.89 3.80 -7.41
C PHE A 254 19.14 3.60 -8.73
N TYR A 255 19.82 3.78 -9.87
CA TYR A 255 19.24 3.59 -11.20
C TYR A 255 17.98 4.42 -11.45
N VAL A 256 18.00 5.69 -11.01
CA VAL A 256 16.90 6.65 -11.12
C VAL A 256 17.36 7.99 -11.63
N ASP A 257 16.44 8.73 -12.27
CA ASP A 257 16.54 10.18 -12.43
C ASP A 257 15.66 10.85 -11.37
N LEU A 258 16.23 11.83 -10.66
CA LEU A 258 15.53 12.63 -9.65
C LEU A 258 14.94 13.89 -10.25
N PRO A 259 13.84 14.43 -9.70
CA PRO A 259 13.22 15.67 -10.19
C PRO A 259 13.97 16.92 -9.67
N ILE A 260 15.26 17.03 -9.99
CA ILE A 260 16.16 18.11 -9.60
C ILE A 260 16.93 18.65 -10.81
N GLY A 261 17.34 19.91 -10.75
CA GLY A 261 18.11 20.56 -11.80
C GLY A 261 17.44 20.46 -13.18
N GLU A 262 18.23 20.26 -14.22
CA GLU A 262 17.77 20.20 -15.62
C GLU A 262 16.79 19.03 -15.88
N LYS A 263 16.85 17.97 -15.10
CA LYS A 263 15.95 16.80 -15.24
C LYS A 263 14.59 16.98 -14.60
N GLN A 264 14.39 17.99 -13.76
CA GLN A 264 13.19 18.18 -12.96
C GLN A 264 11.91 18.06 -13.79
N GLN A 265 11.81 18.82 -14.87
CA GLN A 265 10.61 18.82 -15.72
C GLN A 265 10.32 17.45 -16.35
N THR A 266 11.36 16.79 -16.88
CA THR A 266 11.21 15.48 -17.50
C THR A 266 10.79 14.41 -16.49
N VAL A 267 11.36 14.42 -15.29
CA VAL A 267 11.02 13.47 -14.24
C VAL A 267 9.60 13.71 -13.71
N LEU A 268 9.21 14.97 -13.51
CA LEU A 268 7.84 15.31 -13.11
C LEU A 268 6.81 14.91 -14.16
N ALA A 269 7.13 15.03 -15.46
CA ALA A 269 6.27 14.54 -16.53
C ALA A 269 6.10 13.02 -16.47
N ARG A 270 7.15 12.24 -16.14
CA ARG A 270 7.07 10.80 -15.92
C ARG A 270 6.22 10.48 -14.69
N PHE A 271 6.36 11.23 -13.60
CA PHE A 271 5.50 11.06 -12.41
C PHE A 271 4.04 11.33 -12.74
N ALA A 272 3.75 12.41 -13.47
CA ALA A 272 2.41 12.75 -13.91
C ALA A 272 1.80 11.63 -14.79
N ALA A 273 2.57 11.07 -15.72
CA ALA A 273 2.13 9.97 -16.58
C ALA A 273 1.81 8.68 -15.82
N ASN A 274 2.32 8.52 -14.59
CA ASN A 274 2.02 7.38 -13.71
C ASN A 274 0.90 7.66 -12.70
N ALA A 275 0.36 8.88 -12.66
CA ALA A 275 -0.79 9.21 -11.83
C ALA A 275 -2.08 8.61 -12.42
N PRO A 276 -2.85 7.80 -11.68
CA PRO A 276 -4.07 7.14 -12.20
C PRO A 276 -5.05 8.08 -12.89
N LEU A 277 -5.25 9.28 -12.37
CA LEU A 277 -6.16 10.27 -12.98
C LEU A 277 -5.65 10.87 -14.29
N ALA A 278 -4.38 10.66 -14.64
CA ALA A 278 -3.83 11.08 -15.93
C ALA A 278 -4.11 10.10 -17.07
N PHE A 279 -4.48 8.87 -16.76
CA PHE A 279 -4.72 7.83 -17.77
C PHE A 279 -6.02 7.05 -17.57
N ILE A 280 -6.84 7.38 -16.58
CA ILE A 280 -8.09 6.67 -16.25
C ILE A 280 -9.03 6.57 -17.45
N ASP A 281 -9.05 7.57 -18.32
CA ASP A 281 -9.91 7.61 -19.52
C ASP A 281 -9.68 6.43 -20.47
N GLN A 282 -8.46 5.90 -20.47
CA GLN A 282 -8.07 4.75 -21.30
C GLN A 282 -8.65 3.43 -20.75
N TYR A 283 -9.14 3.42 -19.48
CA TYR A 283 -9.57 2.23 -18.75
C TYR A 283 -11.05 2.25 -18.34
N ILE A 284 -11.85 3.15 -18.91
CA ILE A 284 -13.27 3.27 -18.59
C ILE A 284 -14.04 1.97 -18.89
N ALA A 285 -13.73 1.33 -20.02
CA ALA A 285 -14.37 0.05 -20.39
C ALA A 285 -14.01 -1.08 -19.38
N GLN A 286 -12.79 -1.09 -18.87
CA GLN A 286 -12.33 -2.04 -17.87
C GLN A 286 -12.98 -1.77 -16.51
N LEU A 287 -13.05 -0.52 -16.08
CA LEU A 287 -13.67 -0.13 -14.82
C LEU A 287 -15.18 -0.44 -14.81
N LYS A 288 -15.88 -0.30 -15.94
CA LYS A 288 -17.30 -0.69 -16.07
C LYS A 288 -17.56 -2.19 -15.91
N GLN A 289 -16.52 -3.03 -15.98
CA GLN A 289 -16.66 -4.48 -15.80
C GLN A 289 -16.64 -4.91 -14.32
N TYR A 290 -16.27 -4.01 -13.39
CA TYR A 290 -16.24 -4.33 -11.97
C TYR A 290 -17.65 -4.55 -11.43
N ARG A 291 -17.78 -5.57 -10.59
CA ARG A 291 -19.03 -5.86 -9.86
C ARG A 291 -19.33 -4.79 -8.83
N ALA A 292 -18.28 -4.25 -8.22
CA ALA A 292 -18.35 -3.14 -7.29
C ALA A 292 -17.00 -2.45 -7.16
N ILE A 293 -17.03 -1.14 -6.94
CA ILE A 293 -15.89 -0.30 -6.58
C ILE A 293 -16.30 0.51 -5.35
N ALA A 294 -15.44 0.60 -4.35
CA ALA A 294 -15.61 1.51 -3.21
C ALA A 294 -14.34 2.33 -3.00
N ILE A 295 -14.55 3.58 -2.59
CA ILE A 295 -13.49 4.53 -2.25
C ILE A 295 -13.82 5.10 -0.88
N ASP A 296 -12.86 5.18 0.01
CA ASP A 296 -13.03 5.89 1.26
C ASP A 296 -11.81 6.73 1.63
N VAL A 297 -12.01 7.74 2.47
CA VAL A 297 -10.96 8.63 2.94
C VAL A 297 -11.38 9.36 4.21
N GLY A 298 -10.43 9.61 5.12
CA GLY A 298 -10.69 10.43 6.31
C GLY A 298 -10.93 11.91 5.97
N ASP A 299 -11.82 12.56 6.70
CA ASP A 299 -12.13 14.00 6.54
C ASP A 299 -10.93 14.92 6.90
N MET A 300 -10.05 14.43 7.77
CA MET A 300 -8.79 15.08 8.15
C MET A 300 -7.57 14.57 7.36
N ASP A 301 -7.79 13.72 6.36
CA ASP A 301 -6.73 13.23 5.46
C ASP A 301 -6.52 14.21 4.30
N ASN A 302 -5.29 14.64 4.09
CA ASN A 302 -4.95 15.51 2.96
C ASN A 302 -5.16 14.85 1.58
N LEU A 303 -5.27 13.52 1.53
CA LEU A 303 -5.53 12.76 0.30
C LEU A 303 -7.00 12.79 -0.13
N LYS A 304 -7.91 13.36 0.68
CA LYS A 304 -9.34 13.46 0.35
C LYS A 304 -9.61 14.21 -0.95
N VAL A 305 -8.75 15.15 -1.32
CA VAL A 305 -8.89 15.89 -2.59
C VAL A 305 -8.74 14.95 -3.78
N ASP A 306 -7.73 14.09 -3.77
CA ASP A 306 -7.49 13.15 -4.85
C ASP A 306 -8.54 12.02 -4.87
N ALA A 307 -8.96 11.54 -3.70
CA ALA A 307 -10.06 10.59 -3.58
C ALA A 307 -11.38 11.15 -4.13
N GLY A 308 -11.69 12.43 -3.84
CA GLY A 308 -12.83 13.14 -4.39
C GLY A 308 -12.78 13.28 -5.92
N ARG A 309 -11.61 13.62 -6.46
CA ARG A 309 -11.40 13.66 -7.93
C ARG A 309 -11.63 12.32 -8.61
N LEU A 310 -11.19 11.22 -7.98
CA LEU A 310 -11.47 9.88 -8.49
C LEU A 310 -12.97 9.60 -8.49
N HIS A 311 -13.67 9.95 -7.42
CA HIS A 311 -15.14 9.87 -7.34
C HIS A 311 -15.80 10.67 -8.48
N ASP A 312 -15.39 11.93 -8.70
CA ASP A 312 -15.93 12.79 -9.74
C ASP A 312 -15.77 12.20 -11.14
N VAL A 313 -14.57 11.65 -11.43
CA VAL A 313 -14.29 11.00 -12.72
C VAL A 313 -15.16 9.76 -12.91
N LEU A 314 -15.25 8.87 -11.91
CA LEU A 314 -16.11 7.69 -12.00
C LEU A 314 -17.57 8.06 -12.19
N THR A 315 -18.04 9.12 -11.50
CA THR A 315 -19.39 9.66 -11.66
C THR A 315 -19.62 10.18 -13.07
N THR A 316 -18.67 10.96 -13.61
CA THR A 316 -18.74 11.53 -14.96
C THR A 316 -18.90 10.47 -16.03
N TYR A 317 -18.20 9.33 -15.88
CA TYR A 317 -18.30 8.22 -16.82
C TYR A 317 -19.40 7.20 -16.52
N GLY A 318 -20.25 7.48 -15.52
CA GLY A 318 -21.38 6.61 -15.13
C GLY A 318 -20.94 5.25 -14.61
N ILE A 319 -19.79 5.19 -13.92
CA ILE A 319 -19.29 3.97 -13.28
C ILE A 319 -19.88 3.89 -11.87
N ALA A 320 -20.68 2.85 -11.59
CA ALA A 320 -21.26 2.63 -10.27
C ALA A 320 -20.17 2.37 -9.23
N HIS A 321 -20.15 3.16 -8.16
CA HIS A 321 -19.19 3.02 -7.07
C HIS A 321 -19.74 3.62 -5.77
N GLY A 322 -19.19 3.19 -4.64
CA GLY A 322 -19.37 3.82 -3.34
C GLY A 322 -18.27 4.85 -3.08
N PHE A 323 -18.62 5.97 -2.46
CA PHE A 323 -17.66 6.96 -1.96
C PHE A 323 -18.04 7.42 -0.57
N GLU A 324 -17.10 7.39 0.36
CA GLU A 324 -17.32 7.80 1.74
C GLU A 324 -16.17 8.66 2.26
N VAL A 325 -16.50 9.81 2.83
CA VAL A 325 -15.61 10.62 3.65
C VAL A 325 -16.00 10.41 5.10
N TYR A 326 -15.16 9.75 5.88
CA TYR A 326 -15.47 9.41 7.27
C TYR A 326 -14.67 10.29 8.26
N PRO A 327 -15.15 10.49 9.50
CA PRO A 327 -14.40 11.19 10.53
C PRO A 327 -13.12 10.44 10.87
N GLY A 328 -11.96 11.00 10.49
CA GLY A 328 -10.66 10.36 10.73
C GLY A 328 -9.50 11.00 9.98
N THR A 329 -8.30 10.58 10.39
CA THR A 329 -7.03 10.94 9.73
C THR A 329 -6.64 9.90 8.70
N HIS A 330 -5.45 10.05 8.11
CA HIS A 330 -4.91 9.07 7.16
C HIS A 330 -4.85 7.62 7.68
N THR A 331 -4.71 7.44 9.01
CA THR A 331 -4.36 6.12 9.57
C THR A 331 -5.19 5.70 10.77
N ASN A 332 -5.74 6.64 11.56
CA ASN A 332 -6.31 6.29 12.87
C ASN A 332 -7.50 5.32 12.82
N ARG A 333 -8.24 5.26 11.71
CA ARG A 333 -9.43 4.42 11.57
C ARG A 333 -9.24 3.19 10.66
N VAL A 334 -8.02 2.92 10.17
CA VAL A 334 -7.80 1.86 9.16
C VAL A 334 -8.26 0.48 9.65
N ALA A 335 -8.01 0.12 10.92
CA ALA A 335 -8.46 -1.14 11.49
C ALA A 335 -10.01 -1.24 11.55
N PHE A 336 -10.70 -0.16 11.95
CA PHE A 336 -12.18 -0.10 11.89
C PHE A 336 -12.68 -0.25 10.48
N ARG A 337 -12.10 0.51 9.53
CA ARG A 337 -12.49 0.43 8.12
C ARG A 337 -12.33 -0.99 7.60
N PHE A 338 -11.25 -1.66 7.98
CA PHE A 338 -11.02 -3.04 7.53
C PHE A 338 -12.10 -3.99 8.05
N GLN A 339 -12.42 -3.95 9.34
CA GLN A 339 -13.42 -4.82 9.95
C GLN A 339 -14.85 -4.49 9.50
N GLU A 340 -15.25 -3.21 9.54
CA GLU A 340 -16.64 -2.79 9.47
C GLU A 340 -17.09 -2.41 8.06
N HIS A 341 -16.16 -2.16 7.13
CA HIS A 341 -16.45 -1.71 5.77
C HIS A 341 -15.81 -2.59 4.69
N VAL A 342 -14.51 -2.83 4.74
CA VAL A 342 -13.80 -3.61 3.70
C VAL A 342 -14.27 -5.06 3.65
N MET A 343 -14.26 -5.76 4.78
CA MET A 343 -14.70 -7.16 4.83
C MET A 343 -16.18 -7.32 4.48
N PRO A 344 -17.13 -6.52 5.01
CA PRO A 344 -18.53 -6.54 4.58
C PRO A 344 -18.75 -6.18 3.11
N PHE A 345 -17.96 -5.26 2.55
CA PHE A 345 -18.03 -4.94 1.12
C PHE A 345 -17.72 -6.18 0.27
N PHE A 346 -16.61 -6.85 0.51
CA PHE A 346 -16.26 -8.05 -0.24
C PHE A 346 -17.20 -9.22 0.02
N SER A 347 -17.74 -9.34 1.23
CA SER A 347 -18.78 -10.31 1.58
C SER A 347 -20.03 -10.18 0.71
N LYS A 348 -20.41 -8.94 0.37
CA LYS A 348 -21.59 -8.63 -0.45
C LYS A 348 -21.33 -8.70 -1.94
N THR A 349 -20.09 -8.44 -2.38
CA THR A 349 -19.80 -8.20 -3.81
C THR A 349 -19.07 -9.36 -4.50
N LEU A 350 -18.31 -10.17 -3.76
CA LEU A 350 -17.63 -11.33 -4.35
C LEU A 350 -18.60 -12.50 -4.57
N SER A 351 -18.28 -13.33 -5.56
CA SER A 351 -18.95 -14.62 -5.74
C SER A 351 -18.35 -15.66 -4.80
N PHE A 352 -19.23 -16.39 -4.10
CA PHE A 352 -18.88 -17.51 -3.22
C PHE A 352 -19.27 -18.86 -3.83
N GLU A 353 -19.66 -18.88 -5.08
CA GLU A 353 -20.01 -20.06 -5.82
C GLU A 353 -18.91 -20.41 -6.82
N GLU A 354 -18.58 -21.68 -6.91
CA GLU A 354 -17.78 -22.17 -8.02
C GLU A 354 -18.55 -21.90 -9.32
N GLY A 355 -17.97 -21.10 -10.21
CA GLY A 355 -18.53 -20.95 -11.54
C GLY A 355 -18.64 -22.35 -12.20
N ARG A 356 -19.80 -22.71 -12.71
CA ARG A 356 -19.91 -23.93 -13.50
C ARG A 356 -18.86 -23.86 -14.62
N ARG A 357 -17.90 -24.79 -14.59
CA ARG A 357 -16.99 -24.97 -15.73
C ARG A 357 -17.86 -25.24 -16.95
N ARG A 358 -17.91 -24.26 -17.86
CA ARG A 358 -18.50 -24.44 -19.18
C ARG A 358 -17.52 -25.17 -20.09
#